data_c8fc97c555e7b92178b8cf885875b34e
#
_entry.id   c8fc97c555e7b92178b8cf885875b34e
#
_cell.length_a   1.000
_cell.length_b   1.000
_cell.length_c   1.000
_cell.angle_alpha   90.00
_cell.angle_beta   90.00
_cell.angle_gamma   90.00
#
_symmetry.space_group_name_H-M   'P 1'
#
loop_
_entity.id
_entity.type
_entity.pdbx_description
1 polymer ?
#
loop_
_entity_poly.entity_id
_entity_poly.type
_entity_poly.pdbx_seq_one_letter_code
_entity_poly.pdbx_strand_id
1 'polypeptide(L)'
;MIKKLTTAILALFSISVMASAEVINVKPPKGDATQVLNAALRKASKAKGPVEIRLAPGTYNLSKEKSLVRYYRVSNTASETEHKTADKHIGLLLKNLKHVTINGDGKATLLTHGEMTPWVIDSCTDIRLTGLTVDAADPSVPEMTVIERTDNSILAKVNERSRYEIRDGKLYWKGFGWEFTDGIAQLFSPAKGTNLRCNSPVALAVKVEEVTPGTLRFSYSGNAPACAPGETFQMRHAIRSEVAGLVNRSTDVTLSGIRFKFMGNFGVVSQLSKKITIEKITCWADSATNRTAVGFADFFQVSSCGGLVRFDNCRFGSAHDDPINIHGTHLKITEINGNKLTARYMHHQTFGFLGFTEGDTVSVTDPATLLPVGYFVVGSARMTDERNTEITMEGFRPVEGAKVPASLKGMIVENRTWCPTVSITNSYFSLIPTRGILVTTWRPVVIRDNRFVKCPMAAILIADDGRSWFESGAVENVTISGNVFEQCSNPVISIAPENVLSDAGYVHRNITVTDNTFISDRPVRIGVRSVDGFTFSGNRARTISGTPQELLFDISSSANVTLGQNR
;
A
#
# COMPACT_ATOMS: atom_id res chain seq x y z
N MET A 1 -32.42 4.73 67.87
CA MET A 1 -31.80 3.41 67.67
C MET A 1 -31.64 3.19 66.17
N ILE A 2 -30.55 3.64 65.58
CA ILE A 2 -30.30 3.60 64.14
C ILE A 2 -29.30 2.46 63.90
N LYS A 3 -29.75 1.40 63.22
CA LYS A 3 -28.87 0.30 62.79
C LYS A 3 -28.11 0.72 61.53
N LYS A 4 -26.77 0.74 61.63
CA LYS A 4 -25.88 0.88 60.48
C LYS A 4 -25.80 -0.45 59.73
N LEU A 5 -26.23 -0.46 58.50
CA LEU A 5 -25.97 -1.55 57.54
C LEU A 5 -24.64 -1.26 56.83
N THR A 6 -23.62 -2.08 57.11
CA THR A 6 -22.32 -2.03 56.44
C THR A 6 -22.38 -3.02 55.27
N THR A 7 -22.47 -2.53 54.06
CA THR A 7 -22.40 -3.36 52.83
C THR A 7 -20.93 -3.50 52.44
N ALA A 8 -20.40 -4.69 52.60
CA ALA A 8 -19.06 -5.03 52.12
C ALA A 8 -19.13 -5.31 50.61
N ILE A 9 -18.51 -4.45 49.79
CA ILE A 9 -18.30 -4.70 48.37
C ILE A 9 -17.05 -5.58 48.22
N LEU A 10 -17.26 -6.86 47.91
CA LEU A 10 -16.18 -7.75 47.46
C LEU A 10 -15.82 -7.39 46.03
N ALA A 11 -14.72 -6.70 45.82
CA ALA A 11 -14.13 -6.51 44.49
C ALA A 11 -13.44 -7.83 44.11
N LEU A 12 -14.06 -8.60 43.24
CA LEU A 12 -13.42 -9.73 42.55
C LEU A 12 -12.39 -9.19 41.58
N PHE A 13 -11.13 -9.11 41.98
CA PHE A 13 -10.00 -9.01 41.09
C PHE A 13 -9.85 -10.35 40.36
N SER A 14 -10.37 -10.44 39.14
CA SER A 14 -10.00 -11.54 38.24
C SER A 14 -8.55 -11.32 37.78
N ILE A 15 -7.62 -11.99 38.48
CA ILE A 15 -6.25 -12.16 38.03
C ILE A 15 -6.35 -13.05 36.79
N SER A 16 -6.34 -12.45 35.61
CA SER A 16 -6.12 -13.19 34.36
C SER A 16 -4.67 -13.69 34.40
N VAL A 17 -4.48 -14.94 34.80
CA VAL A 17 -3.22 -15.65 34.61
C VAL A 17 -2.99 -15.67 33.10
N MET A 18 -2.10 -14.81 32.59
CA MET A 18 -1.64 -14.93 31.22
C MET A 18 -0.95 -16.28 31.09
N ALA A 19 -1.59 -17.24 30.46
CA ALA A 19 -0.96 -18.50 30.13
C ALA A 19 0.32 -18.21 29.33
N SER A 20 1.45 -18.75 29.74
CA SER A 20 2.70 -18.62 28.97
C SER A 20 2.51 -19.21 27.59
N ALA A 21 2.98 -18.51 26.56
CA ALA A 21 2.87 -18.99 25.20
C ALA A 21 3.64 -20.32 25.02
N GLU A 22 3.02 -21.27 24.34
CA GLU A 22 3.73 -22.48 23.89
C GLU A 22 4.78 -22.07 22.85
N VAL A 23 6.04 -22.49 23.03
CA VAL A 23 7.12 -22.14 22.11
C VAL A 23 7.42 -23.29 21.16
N ILE A 24 7.33 -23.04 19.87
CA ILE A 24 7.71 -23.96 18.80
C ILE A 24 9.00 -23.44 18.14
N ASN A 25 10.13 -24.07 18.43
CA ASN A 25 11.39 -23.68 17.83
C ASN A 25 11.53 -24.30 16.44
N VAL A 26 11.90 -23.48 15.44
CA VAL A 26 12.14 -23.90 14.05
C VAL A 26 13.55 -23.51 13.65
N LYS A 27 14.33 -24.44 13.11
CA LYS A 27 15.66 -24.20 12.54
C LYS A 27 15.56 -24.12 11.02
N PRO A 28 16.38 -23.30 10.34
CA PRO A 28 16.43 -23.28 8.88
C PRO A 28 16.92 -24.64 8.36
N PRO A 29 16.18 -25.28 7.43
CA PRO A 29 16.64 -26.52 6.80
C PRO A 29 17.75 -26.24 5.77
N LYS A 30 18.46 -27.27 5.33
CA LYS A 30 19.48 -27.16 4.25
C LYS A 30 18.90 -26.78 2.89
N GLY A 31 17.59 -26.97 2.68
CA GLY A 31 16.88 -26.68 1.44
C GLY A 31 15.66 -25.78 1.66
N ASP A 32 14.57 -26.09 0.98
CA ASP A 32 13.32 -25.35 1.07
C ASP A 32 12.67 -25.46 2.46
N ALA A 33 12.23 -24.34 3.00
CA ALA A 33 11.68 -24.23 4.34
C ALA A 33 10.14 -24.29 4.38
N THR A 34 9.46 -24.31 3.25
CA THR A 34 7.98 -24.24 3.17
C THR A 34 7.32 -25.34 4.01
N GLN A 35 7.81 -26.57 3.93
CA GLN A 35 7.22 -27.70 4.66
C GLN A 35 7.42 -27.56 6.18
N VAL A 36 8.61 -27.22 6.64
CA VAL A 36 8.90 -27.14 8.08
C VAL A 36 8.18 -25.97 8.74
N LEU A 37 8.07 -24.83 8.06
CA LEU A 37 7.33 -23.68 8.54
C LEU A 37 5.82 -23.96 8.61
N ASN A 38 5.24 -24.55 7.56
CA ASN A 38 3.82 -24.92 7.59
C ASN A 38 3.53 -26.09 8.54
N ALA A 39 4.49 -26.97 8.86
CA ALA A 39 4.36 -27.96 9.91
C ALA A 39 4.29 -27.30 11.31
N ALA A 40 5.09 -26.28 11.54
CA ALA A 40 5.00 -25.48 12.78
C ALA A 40 3.64 -24.78 12.91
N LEU A 41 3.10 -24.20 11.84
CA LEU A 41 1.77 -23.61 11.80
C LEU A 41 0.66 -24.66 12.09
N ARG A 42 0.77 -25.85 11.51
CA ARG A 42 -0.17 -26.96 11.83
C ARG A 42 -0.06 -27.42 13.28
N LYS A 43 1.13 -27.33 13.90
CA LYS A 43 1.28 -27.61 15.33
C LYS A 43 0.62 -26.50 16.16
N ALA A 44 0.87 -25.23 15.80
CA ALA A 44 0.27 -24.07 16.46
C ALA A 44 -1.28 -24.10 16.39
N SER A 45 -1.88 -24.58 15.30
CA SER A 45 -3.34 -24.66 15.15
C SER A 45 -4.02 -25.63 16.13
N LYS A 46 -3.25 -26.53 16.76
CA LYS A 46 -3.74 -27.51 17.75
C LYS A 46 -3.58 -27.04 19.19
N ALA A 47 -2.85 -25.95 19.41
CA ALA A 47 -2.62 -25.41 20.73
C ALA A 47 -3.90 -24.79 21.32
N LYS A 48 -4.08 -24.90 22.63
CA LYS A 48 -5.24 -24.34 23.34
C LYS A 48 -5.03 -22.88 23.79
N GLY A 49 -3.82 -22.35 23.69
CA GLY A 49 -3.44 -21.02 24.14
C GLY A 49 -2.53 -20.32 23.13
N PRO A 50 -1.94 -19.17 23.52
CA PRO A 50 -1.00 -18.44 22.67
C PRO A 50 0.22 -19.29 22.29
N VAL A 51 0.69 -19.13 21.06
CA VAL A 51 1.86 -19.85 20.52
C VAL A 51 2.88 -18.87 19.96
N GLU A 52 4.15 -19.07 20.31
CA GLU A 52 5.27 -18.43 19.65
C GLU A 52 6.03 -19.45 18.78
N ILE A 53 6.03 -19.24 17.45
CA ILE A 53 6.92 -19.95 16.53
C ILE A 53 8.21 -19.12 16.46
N ARG A 54 9.25 -19.62 17.12
CA ARG A 54 10.55 -18.95 17.18
C ARG A 54 11.46 -19.49 16.10
N LEU A 55 11.84 -18.62 15.17
CA LEU A 55 12.75 -18.96 14.09
C LEU A 55 14.20 -18.76 14.55
N ALA A 56 15.00 -19.81 14.50
CA ALA A 56 16.44 -19.70 14.77
C ALA A 56 17.13 -18.82 13.73
N PRO A 57 18.26 -18.18 14.05
CA PRO A 57 19.05 -17.41 13.11
C PRO A 57 19.37 -18.18 11.83
N GLY A 58 19.23 -17.52 10.68
CA GLY A 58 19.59 -18.07 9.36
C GLY A 58 18.57 -17.79 8.27
N THR A 59 18.79 -18.41 7.12
CA THR A 59 17.99 -18.21 5.91
C THR A 59 16.98 -19.35 5.73
N TYR A 60 15.73 -18.99 5.60
CA TYR A 60 14.59 -19.86 5.30
C TYR A 60 14.25 -19.66 3.81
N ASN A 61 14.77 -20.56 2.97
CA ASN A 61 14.51 -20.52 1.53
C ASN A 61 13.07 -20.96 1.24
N LEU A 62 12.35 -20.16 0.49
CA LEU A 62 10.99 -20.42 0.04
C LEU A 62 11.00 -20.47 -1.49
N SER A 63 10.76 -21.63 -2.09
CA SER A 63 10.76 -21.77 -3.53
C SER A 63 9.35 -21.85 -4.09
N LYS A 64 9.12 -21.20 -5.22
CA LYS A 64 7.85 -21.22 -5.94
C LYS A 64 7.37 -22.66 -6.21
N GLU A 65 8.31 -23.56 -6.57
CA GLU A 65 8.01 -24.98 -6.87
C GLU A 65 7.52 -25.77 -5.66
N LYS A 66 7.92 -25.41 -4.43
CA LYS A 66 7.53 -26.06 -3.17
C LYS A 66 6.42 -25.34 -2.43
N SER A 67 5.96 -24.22 -2.97
CA SER A 67 4.93 -23.37 -2.37
C SER A 67 3.57 -24.07 -2.28
N LEU A 68 2.72 -23.52 -1.39
CA LEU A 68 1.31 -23.89 -1.34
C LEU A 68 0.55 -23.06 -2.37
N VAL A 69 -0.09 -23.66 -3.34
CA VAL A 69 -0.90 -22.94 -4.33
C VAL A 69 -2.32 -22.78 -3.82
N ARG A 70 -2.81 -21.53 -3.77
CA ARG A 70 -4.19 -21.20 -3.39
C ARG A 70 -4.72 -20.03 -4.21
N TYR A 71 -5.98 -20.11 -4.52
CA TYR A 71 -6.71 -19.06 -5.22
C TYR A 71 -7.01 -17.90 -4.28
N TYR A 72 -6.49 -16.70 -4.61
CA TYR A 72 -6.81 -15.43 -3.94
C TYR A 72 -6.89 -14.30 -4.97
N ARG A 73 -8.07 -13.70 -5.10
CA ARG A 73 -8.20 -12.38 -5.72
C ARG A 73 -7.78 -11.32 -4.70
N VAL A 74 -6.78 -10.56 -5.05
CA VAL A 74 -6.20 -9.52 -4.20
C VAL A 74 -6.36 -8.18 -4.91
N SER A 75 -6.80 -7.16 -4.19
CA SER A 75 -6.97 -5.80 -4.71
C SER A 75 -5.70 -5.29 -5.39
N ASN A 76 -5.85 -4.64 -6.54
CA ASN A 76 -4.77 -4.07 -7.37
C ASN A 76 -3.73 -5.08 -7.87
N THR A 77 -4.08 -6.36 -7.93
CA THR A 77 -3.25 -7.37 -8.61
C THR A 77 -3.74 -7.62 -10.03
N ALA A 78 -3.00 -8.44 -10.77
CA ALA A 78 -3.24 -8.70 -12.18
C ALA A 78 -4.68 -9.12 -12.47
N SER A 79 -5.25 -8.56 -13.52
CA SER A 79 -6.54 -8.95 -14.09
C SER A 79 -6.43 -10.32 -14.78
N GLU A 80 -7.58 -10.89 -15.13
CA GLU A 80 -7.69 -12.14 -15.89
C GLU A 80 -7.06 -12.07 -17.29
N THR A 81 -6.91 -10.88 -17.84
CA THR A 81 -6.24 -10.67 -19.13
C THR A 81 -4.72 -10.53 -19.01
N GLU A 82 -4.25 -10.02 -17.88
CA GLU A 82 -2.81 -9.90 -17.57
C GLU A 82 -2.22 -11.20 -17.03
N HIS A 83 -3.01 -11.97 -16.25
CA HIS A 83 -2.62 -13.25 -15.68
C HIS A 83 -3.82 -14.19 -15.60
N LYS A 84 -3.72 -15.36 -16.21
CA LYS A 84 -4.87 -16.28 -16.42
C LYS A 84 -5.52 -16.78 -15.14
N THR A 85 -4.78 -16.84 -14.03
CA THR A 85 -5.30 -17.34 -12.75
C THR A 85 -5.02 -16.37 -11.62
N ALA A 86 -5.79 -16.44 -10.54
CA ALA A 86 -5.53 -15.72 -9.30
C ALA A 86 -4.80 -16.61 -8.28
N ASP A 87 -4.23 -17.72 -8.71
CA ASP A 87 -3.44 -18.59 -7.85
C ASP A 87 -2.22 -17.85 -7.32
N LYS A 88 -2.01 -17.97 -6.01
CA LYS A 88 -0.83 -17.46 -5.31
C LYS A 88 0.05 -18.62 -4.87
N HIS A 89 1.34 -18.47 -5.11
CA HIS A 89 2.37 -19.40 -4.66
C HIS A 89 2.85 -18.99 -3.27
N ILE A 90 2.39 -19.67 -2.24
CA ILE A 90 2.48 -19.21 -0.84
C ILE A 90 3.55 -19.98 -0.08
N GLY A 91 4.49 -19.25 0.55
CA GLY A 91 5.48 -19.84 1.43
C GLY A 91 4.89 -20.28 2.78
N LEU A 92 4.28 -19.36 3.51
CA LEU A 92 3.62 -19.61 4.80
C LEU A 92 2.14 -19.28 4.70
N LEU A 93 1.28 -20.25 5.02
CA LEU A 93 -0.18 -20.07 5.06
C LEU A 93 -0.69 -20.13 6.50
N LEU A 94 -0.91 -18.96 7.10
CA LEU A 94 -1.62 -18.81 8.36
C LEU A 94 -3.11 -18.72 8.02
N LYS A 95 -3.86 -19.78 8.31
CA LYS A 95 -5.30 -19.81 8.03
C LYS A 95 -6.09 -20.29 9.25
N ASN A 96 -7.12 -19.54 9.61
CA ASN A 96 -8.00 -19.81 10.76
C ASN A 96 -7.22 -19.96 12.10
N LEU A 97 -6.10 -19.24 12.25
CA LEU A 97 -5.27 -19.28 13.45
C LEU A 97 -5.66 -18.15 14.41
N LYS A 98 -5.40 -18.38 15.70
CA LYS A 98 -5.59 -17.38 16.76
C LYS A 98 -4.38 -17.37 17.68
N HIS A 99 -3.99 -16.15 18.13
CA HIS A 99 -2.93 -15.95 19.12
C HIS A 99 -1.59 -16.59 18.72
N VAL A 100 -1.15 -16.36 17.48
CA VAL A 100 0.11 -16.90 16.97
C VAL A 100 1.10 -15.78 16.67
N THR A 101 2.29 -15.88 17.24
CA THR A 101 3.43 -15.03 16.94
C THR A 101 4.48 -15.84 16.17
N ILE A 102 4.94 -15.31 15.02
CA ILE A 102 6.15 -15.77 14.34
C ILE A 102 7.25 -14.76 14.63
N ASN A 103 8.30 -15.20 15.33
CA ASN A 103 9.38 -14.34 15.80
C ASN A 103 10.72 -14.77 15.19
N GLY A 104 11.34 -13.89 14.42
CA GLY A 104 12.65 -14.08 13.80
C GLY A 104 13.81 -13.47 14.59
N ASP A 105 13.55 -12.78 15.70
CA ASP A 105 14.56 -12.11 16.56
C ASP A 105 15.53 -11.20 15.79
N GLY A 106 15.08 -10.65 14.66
CA GLY A 106 15.93 -9.83 13.75
C GLY A 106 17.02 -10.62 12.99
N LYS A 107 17.04 -11.95 13.12
CA LYS A 107 18.13 -12.80 12.59
C LYS A 107 17.63 -13.86 11.60
N ALA A 108 16.33 -14.01 11.41
CA ALA A 108 15.74 -14.93 10.46
C ALA A 108 15.40 -14.20 9.16
N THR A 109 15.83 -14.74 8.03
CA THR A 109 15.55 -14.22 6.68
C THR A 109 14.64 -15.19 5.95
N LEU A 110 13.50 -14.71 5.47
CA LEU A 110 12.66 -15.38 4.47
C LEU A 110 13.20 -14.98 3.09
N LEU A 111 13.79 -15.93 2.36
CA LEU A 111 14.35 -15.71 1.04
C LEU A 111 13.51 -16.42 -0.01
N THR A 112 12.82 -15.65 -0.85
CA THR A 112 11.99 -16.20 -1.93
C THR A 112 12.83 -16.53 -3.18
N HIS A 113 12.51 -17.65 -3.82
CA HIS A 113 13.06 -18.07 -5.10
C HIS A 113 11.94 -18.14 -6.14
N GLY A 114 11.94 -17.19 -7.06
CA GLY A 114 10.89 -16.92 -8.03
C GLY A 114 9.80 -16.00 -7.46
N GLU A 115 8.87 -15.57 -8.34
CA GLU A 115 7.74 -14.75 -7.97
C GLU A 115 6.74 -15.55 -7.16
N MET A 116 6.61 -15.21 -5.89
CA MET A 116 5.73 -15.89 -4.93
C MET A 116 5.35 -14.96 -3.78
N THR A 117 4.31 -15.34 -3.05
CA THR A 117 3.83 -14.65 -1.85
C THR A 117 4.46 -15.28 -0.60
N PRO A 118 5.37 -14.59 0.10
CA PRO A 118 6.08 -15.14 1.27
C PRO A 118 5.15 -15.63 2.36
N TRP A 119 4.07 -14.89 2.65
CA TRP A 119 3.05 -15.31 3.63
C TRP A 119 1.65 -14.86 3.25
N VAL A 120 0.66 -15.61 3.71
CA VAL A 120 -0.76 -15.24 3.73
C VAL A 120 -1.28 -15.42 5.14
N ILE A 121 -1.96 -14.42 5.68
CA ILE A 121 -2.71 -14.44 6.93
C ILE A 121 -4.19 -14.34 6.55
N ASP A 122 -4.93 -15.44 6.61
CA ASP A 122 -6.32 -15.53 6.15
C ASP A 122 -7.25 -16.02 7.25
N SER A 123 -8.29 -15.24 7.55
CA SER A 123 -9.33 -15.57 8.54
C SER A 123 -8.74 -15.82 9.95
N CYS A 124 -7.75 -15.03 10.32
CA CYS A 124 -7.00 -15.16 11.57
C CYS A 124 -7.36 -14.06 12.58
N THR A 125 -6.99 -14.28 13.86
CA THR A 125 -7.17 -13.30 14.93
C THR A 125 -5.93 -13.27 15.84
N ASP A 126 -5.45 -12.07 16.17
CA ASP A 126 -4.25 -11.83 17.00
C ASP A 126 -3.04 -12.60 16.46
N ILE A 127 -2.56 -12.13 15.30
CA ILE A 127 -1.37 -12.67 14.64
C ILE A 127 -0.25 -11.62 14.65
N ARG A 128 0.96 -12.07 14.97
CA ARG A 128 2.15 -11.21 14.97
C ARG A 128 3.25 -11.82 14.12
N LEU A 129 3.74 -11.08 13.13
CA LEU A 129 5.01 -11.37 12.45
C LEU A 129 6.03 -10.35 12.92
N THR A 130 7.12 -10.79 13.53
CA THR A 130 8.07 -9.87 14.17
C THR A 130 9.53 -10.26 13.93
N GLY A 131 10.39 -9.25 13.77
CA GLY A 131 11.83 -9.43 13.70
C GLY A 131 12.32 -10.27 12.52
N LEU A 132 11.70 -10.14 11.34
CA LEU A 132 12.03 -10.87 10.13
C LEU A 132 12.78 -9.99 9.12
N THR A 133 13.64 -10.61 8.32
CA THR A 133 14.09 -10.03 7.05
C THR A 133 13.38 -10.74 5.90
N VAL A 134 12.96 -10.00 4.88
CA VAL A 134 12.37 -10.54 3.65
C VAL A 134 13.19 -10.07 2.47
N ASP A 135 13.58 -11.02 1.62
CA ASP A 135 14.36 -10.76 0.42
C ASP A 135 13.97 -11.74 -0.70
N ALA A 136 14.38 -11.46 -1.93
CA ALA A 136 14.25 -12.37 -3.07
C ALA A 136 15.63 -12.72 -3.61
N ALA A 137 15.87 -13.99 -3.85
CA ALA A 137 17.11 -14.46 -4.49
C ALA A 137 17.23 -13.94 -5.93
N ASP A 138 16.10 -13.73 -6.59
CA ASP A 138 15.94 -13.34 -7.98
C ASP A 138 14.96 -12.16 -8.08
N PRO A 139 15.41 -10.93 -7.71
CA PRO A 139 14.54 -9.76 -7.66
C PRO A 139 13.96 -9.42 -9.03
N SER A 140 12.62 -9.28 -9.12
CA SER A 140 11.91 -8.97 -10.37
C SER A 140 11.97 -7.49 -10.80
N VAL A 141 12.88 -6.72 -10.20
CA VAL A 141 13.27 -5.38 -10.64
C VAL A 141 14.76 -5.42 -10.98
N PRO A 142 15.15 -5.79 -12.22
CA PRO A 142 16.54 -5.71 -12.65
C PRO A 142 17.04 -4.28 -12.68
N GLU A 143 18.36 -4.16 -12.42
CA GLU A 143 19.05 -2.88 -12.30
C GLU A 143 20.33 -2.85 -13.12
N MET A 144 20.62 -1.67 -13.68
CA MET A 144 21.90 -1.40 -14.32
C MET A 144 22.38 0.01 -14.01
N THR A 145 23.65 0.15 -13.64
CA THR A 145 24.28 1.43 -13.31
C THR A 145 25.02 1.98 -14.50
N VAL A 146 24.77 3.23 -14.84
CA VAL A 146 25.39 3.94 -15.95
C VAL A 146 26.88 4.16 -15.69
N ILE A 147 27.73 3.74 -16.62
CA ILE A 147 29.17 4.00 -16.63
C ILE A 147 29.48 5.22 -17.48
N GLU A 148 28.88 5.28 -18.68
CA GLU A 148 29.10 6.32 -19.67
C GLU A 148 27.82 6.60 -20.46
N ARG A 149 27.64 7.84 -20.86
CA ARG A 149 26.60 8.26 -21.81
C ARG A 149 27.18 9.14 -22.89
N THR A 150 26.86 8.82 -24.13
CA THR A 150 27.08 9.68 -25.31
C THR A 150 25.74 10.17 -25.85
N ASP A 151 25.76 10.94 -26.95
CA ASP A 151 24.50 11.42 -27.55
C ASP A 151 23.58 10.28 -27.98
N ASN A 152 24.12 9.16 -28.45
CA ASN A 152 23.36 8.04 -29.00
C ASN A 152 23.64 6.68 -28.35
N SER A 153 24.35 6.64 -27.23
CA SER A 153 24.62 5.38 -26.53
C SER A 153 24.72 5.52 -25.02
N ILE A 154 24.44 4.42 -24.33
CA ILE A 154 24.68 4.25 -22.88
C ILE A 154 25.53 2.99 -22.69
N LEU A 155 26.59 3.11 -21.90
CA LEU A 155 27.33 1.97 -21.36
C LEU A 155 26.91 1.79 -19.90
N ALA A 156 26.42 0.61 -19.53
CA ALA A 156 25.94 0.35 -18.17
C ALA A 156 26.41 -1.00 -17.62
N LYS A 157 26.67 -1.06 -16.32
CA LYS A 157 26.96 -2.28 -15.58
C LYS A 157 25.69 -2.85 -14.99
N VAL A 158 25.35 -4.07 -15.35
CA VAL A 158 24.21 -4.81 -14.78
C VAL A 158 24.54 -5.24 -13.34
N ASN A 159 23.57 -5.11 -12.43
CA ASN A 159 23.71 -5.60 -11.06
C ASN A 159 23.83 -7.13 -11.05
N GLU A 160 24.68 -7.68 -10.21
CA GLU A 160 24.99 -9.13 -10.15
C GLU A 160 23.76 -10.01 -9.87
N ARG A 161 22.73 -9.45 -9.23
CA ARG A 161 21.45 -10.15 -8.96
C ARG A 161 20.40 -9.93 -10.07
N SER A 162 20.75 -9.24 -11.16
CA SER A 162 19.89 -9.03 -12.33
C SER A 162 20.35 -9.92 -13.48
N ARG A 163 19.49 -10.84 -13.89
CA ARG A 163 19.79 -11.77 -14.98
C ARG A 163 19.25 -11.24 -16.29
N TYR A 164 19.95 -11.52 -17.36
CA TYR A 164 19.56 -11.11 -18.71
C TYR A 164 20.02 -12.10 -19.77
N GLU A 165 19.48 -11.96 -20.96
CA GLU A 165 19.91 -12.62 -22.18
C GLU A 165 19.82 -11.62 -23.33
N ILE A 166 20.78 -11.66 -24.26
CA ILE A 166 20.73 -10.87 -25.48
C ILE A 166 20.41 -11.82 -26.64
N ARG A 167 19.29 -11.56 -27.35
CA ARG A 167 18.85 -12.28 -28.53
C ARG A 167 18.66 -11.29 -29.68
N ASP A 168 19.35 -11.49 -30.79
CA ASP A 168 19.27 -10.64 -31.98
C ASP A 168 19.42 -9.13 -31.69
N GLY A 169 20.38 -8.81 -30.79
CA GLY A 169 20.67 -7.43 -30.39
C GLY A 169 19.63 -6.79 -29.46
N LYS A 170 18.69 -7.56 -28.93
CA LYS A 170 17.68 -7.12 -27.93
C LYS A 170 17.94 -7.73 -26.58
N LEU A 171 17.80 -6.95 -25.52
CA LEU A 171 17.93 -7.39 -24.14
C LEU A 171 16.61 -7.94 -23.62
N TYR A 172 16.68 -9.11 -23.00
CA TYR A 172 15.61 -9.73 -22.24
C TYR A 172 16.06 -9.83 -20.79
N TRP A 173 15.36 -9.12 -19.89
CA TRP A 173 15.50 -9.34 -18.47
C TRP A 173 14.84 -10.66 -18.10
N LYS A 174 15.48 -11.45 -17.25
CA LYS A 174 15.04 -12.81 -16.92
C LYS A 174 15.10 -13.06 -15.42
N GLY A 175 14.20 -13.90 -14.97
CA GLY A 175 14.24 -14.49 -13.66
C GLY A 175 13.55 -15.84 -13.64
N PHE A 176 13.38 -16.39 -12.46
CA PHE A 176 12.69 -17.67 -12.31
C PHE A 176 11.19 -17.50 -12.59
N GLY A 177 10.78 -17.93 -13.79
CA GLY A 177 9.39 -17.89 -14.23
C GLY A 177 8.88 -16.54 -14.76
N TRP A 178 9.78 -15.60 -15.06
CA TRP A 178 9.45 -14.35 -15.73
C TRP A 178 10.53 -13.90 -16.73
N GLU A 179 10.09 -13.20 -17.75
CA GLU A 179 10.94 -12.57 -18.77
C GLU A 179 10.24 -11.34 -19.33
N PHE A 180 10.99 -10.25 -19.60
CA PHE A 180 10.46 -9.07 -20.28
C PHE A 180 11.57 -8.25 -20.96
N THR A 181 11.18 -7.43 -21.95
CA THR A 181 12.09 -6.51 -22.67
C THR A 181 11.72 -5.06 -22.45
N ASP A 182 10.45 -4.80 -22.13
CA ASP A 182 9.89 -3.47 -21.90
C ASP A 182 9.04 -3.47 -20.64
N GLY A 183 8.83 -2.27 -20.07
CA GLY A 183 8.02 -2.11 -18.89
C GLY A 183 8.27 -0.75 -18.22
N ILE A 184 7.92 -0.70 -16.96
CA ILE A 184 8.06 0.52 -16.16
C ILE A 184 9.52 0.68 -15.76
N ALA A 185 10.09 1.86 -16.04
CA ALA A 185 11.46 2.19 -15.68
C ALA A 185 11.54 3.39 -14.74
N GLN A 186 12.57 3.40 -13.91
CA GLN A 186 12.94 4.50 -13.02
C GLN A 186 14.44 4.73 -13.08
N LEU A 187 14.83 5.97 -12.80
CA LEU A 187 16.22 6.37 -12.68
C LEU A 187 16.50 6.81 -11.24
N PHE A 188 17.27 5.99 -10.54
CA PHE A 188 17.80 6.33 -9.24
C PHE A 188 19.05 7.19 -9.39
N SER A 189 19.06 8.36 -8.74
CA SER A 189 20.20 9.28 -8.75
C SER A 189 20.72 9.47 -7.32
N PRO A 190 21.88 8.86 -6.97
CA PRO A 190 22.43 9.02 -5.63
C PRO A 190 22.86 10.47 -5.36
N ALA A 191 23.43 11.15 -6.35
CA ALA A 191 23.85 12.55 -6.22
C ALA A 191 22.69 13.52 -5.98
N LYS A 192 21.54 13.28 -6.59
CA LYS A 192 20.31 14.08 -6.40
C LYS A 192 19.48 13.60 -5.21
N GLY A 193 19.68 12.36 -4.74
CA GLY A 193 18.85 11.70 -3.73
C GLY A 193 17.40 11.52 -4.21
N THR A 194 17.22 11.10 -5.47
CA THR A 194 15.89 10.93 -6.11
C THR A 194 15.78 9.57 -6.78
N ASN A 195 14.54 9.12 -6.93
CA ASN A 195 14.18 7.95 -7.74
C ASN A 195 12.95 8.33 -8.57
N LEU A 196 13.12 8.57 -9.86
CA LEU A 196 12.11 9.18 -10.71
C LEU A 196 11.73 8.25 -11.86
N ARG A 197 10.47 8.22 -12.24
CA ARG A 197 10.01 7.51 -13.44
C ARG A 197 10.67 8.10 -14.70
N CYS A 198 11.07 7.22 -15.60
CA CYS A 198 11.67 7.57 -16.86
C CYS A 198 11.23 6.60 -17.98
N ASN A 199 11.58 6.93 -19.22
CA ASN A 199 11.41 5.99 -20.31
C ASN A 199 12.39 4.82 -20.18
N SER A 200 11.95 3.63 -20.56
CA SER A 200 12.79 2.42 -20.52
C SER A 200 13.97 2.56 -21.47
N PRO A 201 15.21 2.54 -20.97
CA PRO A 201 16.40 2.59 -21.84
C PRO A 201 16.54 1.34 -22.70
N VAL A 202 15.96 0.21 -22.30
CA VAL A 202 15.97 -1.05 -23.03
C VAL A 202 14.99 -1.02 -24.20
N ALA A 203 13.76 -0.56 -23.97
CA ALA A 203 12.73 -0.47 -25.00
C ALA A 203 13.07 0.51 -26.13
N LEU A 204 13.82 1.56 -25.81
CA LEU A 204 14.26 2.56 -26.79
C LEU A 204 15.51 2.16 -27.56
N ALA A 205 16.27 1.16 -27.11
CA ALA A 205 17.50 0.73 -27.75
C ALA A 205 17.24 0.00 -29.06
N VAL A 206 17.96 0.37 -30.13
CA VAL A 206 17.93 -0.33 -31.41
C VAL A 206 18.88 -1.51 -31.44
N LYS A 207 19.91 -1.50 -30.61
CA LYS A 207 20.89 -2.59 -30.45
C LYS A 207 21.45 -2.61 -29.03
N VAL A 208 21.63 -3.81 -28.49
CA VAL A 208 22.32 -4.05 -27.22
C VAL A 208 23.45 -5.06 -27.46
N GLU A 209 24.62 -4.75 -26.94
CA GLU A 209 25.82 -5.58 -27.04
C GLU A 209 26.50 -5.75 -25.67
N GLU A 210 26.92 -6.94 -25.34
CA GLU A 210 27.76 -7.17 -24.18
C GLU A 210 29.24 -6.87 -24.53
N VAL A 211 29.78 -5.81 -23.93
CA VAL A 211 31.16 -5.37 -24.18
C VAL A 211 32.15 -6.17 -23.32
N THR A 212 31.80 -6.40 -22.08
CA THR A 212 32.51 -7.31 -21.15
C THR A 212 31.44 -7.96 -20.24
N PRO A 213 31.70 -9.07 -19.58
CA PRO A 213 30.73 -9.76 -18.77
C PRO A 213 29.98 -8.83 -17.82
N GLY A 214 28.65 -8.73 -17.99
CA GLY A 214 27.73 -7.84 -17.25
C GLY A 214 27.87 -6.34 -17.57
N THR A 215 28.60 -5.95 -18.60
CA THR A 215 28.70 -4.55 -19.07
C THR A 215 28.10 -4.44 -20.46
N LEU A 216 27.02 -3.72 -20.59
CA LEU A 216 26.22 -3.64 -21.81
C LEU A 216 26.28 -2.25 -22.42
N ARG A 217 26.42 -2.23 -23.76
CA ARG A 217 26.23 -1.01 -24.57
C ARG A 217 24.88 -1.02 -25.23
N PHE A 218 24.11 0.04 -24.98
CA PHE A 218 22.81 0.33 -25.61
C PHE A 218 23.00 1.40 -26.66
N SER A 219 22.63 1.13 -27.90
CA SER A 219 22.69 2.09 -29.02
C SER A 219 21.27 2.55 -29.37
N TYR A 220 21.12 3.82 -29.71
CA TYR A 220 19.83 4.47 -30.00
C TYR A 220 19.86 5.10 -31.38
N SER A 221 18.73 5.11 -32.10
CA SER A 221 18.60 5.77 -33.40
C SER A 221 18.56 7.30 -33.28
N GLY A 222 18.27 7.81 -32.10
CA GLY A 222 18.27 9.23 -31.76
C GLY A 222 19.05 9.48 -30.47
N ASN A 223 18.65 10.50 -29.71
CA ASN A 223 19.31 10.81 -28.46
C ASN A 223 19.11 9.69 -27.43
N ALA A 224 20.19 9.30 -26.77
CA ALA A 224 20.16 8.40 -25.62
C ALA A 224 19.31 9.01 -24.48
N PRO A 225 18.57 8.18 -23.71
CA PRO A 225 17.85 8.63 -22.53
C PRO A 225 18.72 9.49 -21.60
N ALA A 226 18.11 10.50 -20.99
CA ALA A 226 18.82 11.39 -20.07
C ALA A 226 19.24 10.62 -18.83
N CYS A 227 20.54 10.53 -18.58
CA CYS A 227 21.15 9.92 -17.39
C CYS A 227 22.58 10.43 -17.25
N ALA A 228 23.18 10.17 -16.10
CA ALA A 228 24.58 10.48 -15.80
C ALA A 228 25.32 9.26 -15.25
N PRO A 229 26.65 9.18 -15.37
CA PRO A 229 27.44 8.15 -14.73
C PRO A 229 27.14 8.05 -13.22
N GLY A 230 27.01 6.82 -12.72
CA GLY A 230 26.62 6.51 -11.34
C GLY A 230 25.11 6.50 -11.05
N GLU A 231 24.27 6.94 -11.97
CA GLU A 231 22.82 6.75 -11.88
C GLU A 231 22.43 5.32 -12.26
N THR A 232 21.37 4.78 -11.64
CA THR A 232 20.95 3.39 -11.84
C THR A 232 19.56 3.33 -12.40
N PHE A 233 19.40 2.69 -13.55
CA PHE A 233 18.10 2.32 -14.10
C PHE A 233 17.55 1.10 -13.37
N GLN A 234 16.30 1.19 -12.93
CA GLN A 234 15.52 0.13 -12.32
C GLN A 234 14.33 -0.17 -13.25
N MET A 235 14.15 -1.41 -13.63
CA MET A 235 13.12 -1.79 -14.61
C MET A 235 12.27 -2.95 -14.09
N ARG A 236 10.98 -2.98 -14.48
CA ARG A 236 10.08 -4.09 -14.15
C ARG A 236 9.02 -4.30 -15.21
N HIS A 237 8.52 -5.52 -15.34
CA HIS A 237 7.27 -5.76 -16.06
C HIS A 237 6.07 -5.13 -15.32
N ALA A 238 4.91 -5.09 -15.96
CA ALA A 238 3.71 -4.46 -15.37
C ALA A 238 2.83 -5.43 -14.56
N ILE A 239 3.01 -6.73 -14.72
CA ILE A 239 2.10 -7.76 -14.18
C ILE A 239 2.33 -7.98 -12.68
N ARG A 240 1.28 -7.79 -11.89
CA ARG A 240 1.28 -7.97 -10.43
C ARG A 240 0.64 -9.31 -10.07
N SER A 241 1.29 -10.43 -10.41
CA SER A 241 0.72 -11.78 -10.23
C SER A 241 0.71 -12.26 -8.78
N GLU A 242 1.69 -11.81 -7.98
CA GLU A 242 1.89 -12.17 -6.58
C GLU A 242 1.90 -10.91 -5.69
N VAL A 243 1.99 -11.08 -4.37
CA VAL A 243 2.13 -9.99 -3.39
C VAL A 243 3.25 -10.29 -2.39
N ALA A 244 3.85 -9.26 -1.80
CA ALA A 244 4.90 -9.42 -0.77
C ALA A 244 4.36 -9.92 0.58
N GLY A 245 3.05 -9.99 0.72
CA GLY A 245 2.33 -10.54 1.86
C GLY A 245 0.85 -10.19 1.77
N LEU A 246 -0.01 -11.06 2.26
CA LEU A 246 -1.46 -10.85 2.27
C LEU A 246 -2.02 -10.99 3.67
N VAL A 247 -2.78 -9.99 4.11
CA VAL A 247 -3.64 -10.04 5.31
C VAL A 247 -5.08 -9.96 4.82
N ASN A 248 -5.78 -11.10 4.85
CA ASN A 248 -7.13 -11.23 4.33
C ASN A 248 -8.12 -11.64 5.42
N ARG A 249 -9.27 -10.97 5.52
CA ARG A 249 -10.37 -11.32 6.46
C ARG A 249 -9.90 -11.60 7.89
N SER A 250 -8.86 -10.91 8.33
CA SER A 250 -8.21 -11.14 9.63
C SER A 250 -8.39 -9.94 10.57
N THR A 251 -8.28 -10.20 11.86
CA THR A 251 -8.46 -9.18 12.90
C THR A 251 -7.26 -9.17 13.85
N ASP A 252 -6.79 -7.98 14.22
CA ASP A 252 -5.67 -7.78 15.14
C ASP A 252 -4.38 -8.42 14.61
N VAL A 253 -3.88 -7.87 13.51
CA VAL A 253 -2.63 -8.33 12.88
C VAL A 253 -1.55 -7.29 13.08
N THR A 254 -0.41 -7.72 13.58
CA THR A 254 0.78 -6.87 13.79
C THR A 254 1.94 -7.36 12.94
N LEU A 255 2.49 -6.47 12.12
CA LEU A 255 3.76 -6.61 11.44
C LEU A 255 4.75 -5.67 12.12
N SER A 256 5.78 -6.20 12.81
CA SER A 256 6.68 -5.39 13.63
C SER A 256 8.15 -5.73 13.41
N GLY A 257 9.00 -4.72 13.25
CA GLY A 257 10.44 -4.92 13.12
C GLY A 257 10.85 -5.76 11.91
N ILE A 258 10.07 -5.69 10.80
CA ILE A 258 10.38 -6.42 9.57
C ILE A 258 11.24 -5.53 8.66
N ARG A 259 12.33 -6.09 8.15
CA ARG A 259 13.17 -5.48 7.14
C ARG A 259 12.88 -6.10 5.78
N PHE A 260 12.34 -5.31 4.85
CA PHE A 260 12.24 -5.69 3.45
C PHE A 260 13.48 -5.19 2.70
N LYS A 261 14.29 -6.12 2.22
CA LYS A 261 15.38 -5.86 1.26
C LYS A 261 14.87 -5.86 -0.16
N PHE A 262 13.85 -6.68 -0.44
CA PHE A 262 13.07 -6.65 -1.66
C PHE A 262 11.65 -7.16 -1.43
N MET A 263 10.67 -6.43 -1.98
CA MET A 263 9.24 -6.78 -2.00
C MET A 263 8.87 -7.12 -3.45
N GLY A 264 8.74 -8.41 -3.74
CA GLY A 264 8.45 -8.87 -5.09
C GLY A 264 7.02 -8.55 -5.54
N ASN A 265 6.81 -8.38 -6.80
CA ASN A 265 5.57 -8.19 -7.57
C ASN A 265 4.67 -7.01 -7.14
N PHE A 266 4.10 -7.05 -5.96
CA PHE A 266 3.32 -6.00 -5.34
C PHE A 266 3.64 -5.97 -3.84
N GLY A 267 3.25 -4.94 -3.14
CA GLY A 267 3.54 -4.82 -1.71
C GLY A 267 2.76 -5.78 -0.81
N VAL A 268 2.75 -5.49 0.46
CA VAL A 268 1.88 -6.15 1.44
C VAL A 268 0.47 -5.58 1.31
N VAL A 269 -0.50 -6.43 1.03
CA VAL A 269 -1.92 -6.06 0.91
C VAL A 269 -2.68 -6.50 2.14
N SER A 270 -3.36 -5.56 2.78
CA SER A 270 -4.39 -5.85 3.78
C SER A 270 -5.75 -5.59 3.16
N GLN A 271 -6.59 -6.61 3.05
CA GLN A 271 -7.94 -6.44 2.52
C GLN A 271 -8.98 -7.11 3.43
N LEU A 272 -10.15 -6.47 3.58
CA LEU A 272 -11.27 -6.96 4.38
C LEU A 272 -10.84 -7.37 5.80
N SER A 273 -9.91 -6.65 6.39
CA SER A 273 -9.28 -6.96 7.68
C SER A 273 -9.45 -5.80 8.67
N LYS A 274 -9.32 -6.07 9.97
CA LYS A 274 -9.54 -5.06 11.02
C LYS A 274 -8.36 -5.00 12.00
N LYS A 275 -8.06 -3.80 12.53
CA LYS A 275 -6.99 -3.57 13.51
C LYS A 275 -5.63 -4.07 13.00
N ILE A 276 -5.09 -3.33 12.03
CA ILE A 276 -3.79 -3.64 11.43
C ILE A 276 -2.73 -2.71 12.01
N THR A 277 -1.69 -3.27 12.60
CA THR A 277 -0.54 -2.53 13.10
C THR A 277 0.70 -2.86 12.29
N ILE A 278 1.32 -1.83 11.73
CA ILE A 278 2.54 -1.90 10.93
C ILE A 278 3.55 -0.96 11.60
N GLU A 279 4.55 -1.53 12.29
CA GLU A 279 5.45 -0.73 13.09
C GLU A 279 6.91 -1.16 12.95
N LYS A 280 7.83 -0.20 13.04
CA LYS A 280 9.28 -0.45 12.95
C LYS A 280 9.66 -1.22 11.67
N ILE A 281 8.95 -0.94 10.58
CA ILE A 281 9.21 -1.54 9.28
C ILE A 281 10.30 -0.76 8.58
N THR A 282 11.21 -1.47 7.92
CA THR A 282 12.23 -0.86 7.06
C THR A 282 12.12 -1.44 5.65
N CYS A 283 11.66 -0.63 4.69
CA CYS A 283 11.75 -0.90 3.26
C CYS A 283 12.91 -0.07 2.71
N TRP A 284 14.10 -0.65 2.64
CA TRP A 284 15.31 0.07 2.25
C TRP A 284 16.30 -0.85 1.56
N ALA A 285 16.87 -0.35 0.46
CA ALA A 285 17.85 -1.13 -0.32
C ALA A 285 19.05 -1.57 0.53
N ASP A 286 19.51 -2.79 0.30
CA ASP A 286 20.66 -3.35 0.97
C ASP A 286 21.95 -2.93 0.23
N SER A 287 22.71 -2.01 0.83
CA SER A 287 23.97 -1.52 0.26
C SER A 287 24.99 -2.62 -0.01
N ALA A 288 24.94 -3.74 0.72
CA ALA A 288 25.84 -4.88 0.51
C ALA A 288 25.61 -5.60 -0.84
N THR A 289 24.46 -5.37 -1.48
CA THR A 289 24.12 -5.97 -2.79
C THR A 289 24.26 -5.00 -3.95
N ASN A 290 24.68 -3.76 -3.69
CA ASN A 290 24.68 -2.64 -4.65
C ASN A 290 23.34 -2.43 -5.36
N ARG A 291 22.23 -2.92 -4.76
CA ARG A 291 20.89 -2.69 -5.26
C ARG A 291 20.37 -1.36 -4.77
N THR A 292 19.46 -0.78 -5.56
CA THR A 292 18.83 0.49 -5.28
C THR A 292 17.30 0.39 -5.20
N ALA A 293 16.69 -0.63 -5.79
CA ALA A 293 15.25 -0.90 -5.70
C ALA A 293 14.90 -1.84 -4.54
N VAL A 294 13.79 -1.55 -3.85
CA VAL A 294 13.23 -2.38 -2.78
C VAL A 294 11.87 -2.93 -3.15
N GLY A 295 11.05 -2.17 -3.85
CA GLY A 295 9.69 -2.56 -4.21
C GLY A 295 9.49 -2.69 -5.70
N PHE A 296 8.49 -3.50 -6.06
CA PHE A 296 8.00 -3.63 -7.43
C PHE A 296 6.88 -2.60 -7.73
N ALA A 297 6.06 -2.28 -6.73
CA ALA A 297 4.98 -1.29 -6.82
C ALA A 297 4.79 -0.62 -5.45
N ASP A 298 3.54 -0.50 -4.94
CA ASP A 298 3.25 0.01 -3.60
C ASP A 298 3.94 -0.85 -2.53
N PHE A 299 4.30 -0.25 -1.38
CA PHE A 299 4.79 -1.07 -0.27
C PHE A 299 3.64 -1.65 0.57
N PHE A 300 2.67 -0.82 0.92
CA PHE A 300 1.53 -1.23 1.73
C PHE A 300 0.23 -0.70 1.13
N GLN A 301 -0.65 -1.61 0.77
CA GLN A 301 -1.99 -1.29 0.33
C GLN A 301 -3.01 -1.81 1.33
N VAL A 302 -3.91 -0.94 1.76
CA VAL A 302 -4.99 -1.24 2.68
C VAL A 302 -6.32 -1.01 1.95
N SER A 303 -6.96 -2.10 1.55
CA SER A 303 -8.19 -2.06 0.75
C SER A 303 -9.38 -2.56 1.56
N SER A 304 -10.43 -1.74 1.72
CA SER A 304 -11.66 -2.10 2.41
C SER A 304 -11.42 -2.73 3.78
N CYS A 305 -10.58 -2.13 4.59
CA CYS A 305 -10.29 -2.54 5.96
C CYS A 305 -11.13 -1.76 6.97
N GLY A 306 -11.14 -2.21 8.24
CA GLY A 306 -11.87 -1.56 9.32
C GLY A 306 -11.08 -1.48 10.63
N GLY A 307 -11.66 -0.82 11.63
CA GLY A 307 -11.00 -0.57 12.90
C GLY A 307 -9.82 0.39 12.75
N LEU A 308 -8.77 0.24 13.56
CA LEU A 308 -7.56 1.05 13.49
C LEU A 308 -6.55 0.43 12.52
N VAL A 309 -6.07 1.21 11.58
CA VAL A 309 -4.88 0.94 10.77
C VAL A 309 -3.78 1.90 11.22
N ARG A 310 -2.69 1.35 11.73
CA ARG A 310 -1.59 2.13 12.31
C ARG A 310 -0.28 1.82 11.62
N PHE A 311 0.40 2.88 11.17
CA PHE A 311 1.80 2.86 10.75
C PHE A 311 2.61 3.69 11.75
N ASP A 312 3.66 3.13 12.34
CA ASP A 312 4.46 3.84 13.31
C ASP A 312 5.95 3.48 13.23
N ASN A 313 6.80 4.50 13.26
CA ASN A 313 8.25 4.35 13.26
C ASN A 313 8.75 3.49 12.08
N CYS A 314 8.23 3.77 10.86
CA CYS A 314 8.58 3.08 9.63
C CYS A 314 9.56 3.89 8.79
N ARG A 315 10.34 3.20 7.95
CA ARG A 315 11.26 3.82 7.00
C ARG A 315 11.02 3.28 5.60
N PHE A 316 10.62 4.16 4.68
CA PHE A 316 10.27 3.83 3.31
C PHE A 316 11.18 4.53 2.31
N GLY A 317 11.77 3.76 1.40
CA GLY A 317 12.59 4.29 0.32
C GLY A 317 12.78 3.33 -0.84
N SER A 318 13.01 3.89 -2.02
CA SER A 318 13.23 3.12 -3.25
C SER A 318 12.03 2.25 -3.66
N ALA A 319 10.83 2.78 -3.49
CA ALA A 319 9.59 2.21 -4.01
C ALA A 319 9.52 2.35 -5.53
N HIS A 320 8.64 1.59 -6.15
CA HIS A 320 8.26 1.76 -7.56
C HIS A 320 6.85 2.34 -7.73
N ASP A 321 6.14 2.56 -6.64
CA ASP A 321 4.88 3.29 -6.53
C ASP A 321 4.72 3.86 -5.11
N ASP A 322 3.49 4.03 -4.60
CA ASP A 322 3.22 4.67 -3.30
C ASP A 322 3.65 3.80 -2.11
N PRO A 323 4.35 4.32 -1.11
CA PRO A 323 4.66 3.57 0.11
C PRO A 323 3.43 3.15 0.91
N ILE A 324 2.41 4.00 0.98
CA ILE A 324 1.16 3.74 1.70
C ILE A 324 -0.01 4.20 0.83
N ASN A 325 -0.91 3.26 0.51
CA ASN A 325 -2.17 3.51 -0.15
C ASN A 325 -3.32 2.90 0.67
N ILE A 326 -4.26 3.73 1.13
CA ILE A 326 -5.39 3.32 2.00
C ILE A 326 -6.69 3.79 1.37
N HIS A 327 -7.58 2.85 1.03
CA HIS A 327 -8.83 3.15 0.35
C HIS A 327 -9.91 2.08 0.59
N GLY A 328 -11.16 2.42 0.35
CA GLY A 328 -12.24 1.48 0.11
C GLY A 328 -12.35 1.13 -1.39
N THR A 329 -13.47 0.56 -1.79
CA THR A 329 -13.72 0.24 -3.20
C THR A 329 -15.14 0.64 -3.59
N HIS A 330 -15.26 1.47 -4.63
CA HIS A 330 -16.54 1.74 -5.27
C HIS A 330 -16.91 0.63 -6.26
N LEU A 331 -18.15 0.13 -6.16
CA LEU A 331 -18.76 -0.71 -7.19
C LEU A 331 -19.87 0.07 -7.88
N LYS A 332 -20.05 -0.11 -9.19
CA LYS A 332 -21.11 0.55 -9.95
C LYS A 332 -22.38 -0.28 -9.96
N ILE A 333 -23.51 0.33 -9.64
CA ILE A 333 -24.83 -0.31 -9.76
C ILE A 333 -25.18 -0.46 -11.24
N THR A 334 -25.28 -1.69 -11.69
CA THR A 334 -25.60 -2.04 -13.09
C THR A 334 -27.07 -2.40 -13.27
N GLU A 335 -27.70 -2.98 -12.23
CA GLU A 335 -29.10 -3.42 -12.28
C GLU A 335 -29.77 -3.21 -10.92
N ILE A 336 -31.10 -3.02 -10.97
CA ILE A 336 -31.97 -2.93 -9.79
C ILE A 336 -33.23 -3.70 -10.07
N ASN A 337 -33.61 -4.57 -9.13
CA ASN A 337 -34.85 -5.34 -9.17
C ASN A 337 -35.48 -5.36 -7.78
N GLY A 338 -36.48 -4.48 -7.57
CA GLY A 338 -37.08 -4.26 -6.25
C GLY A 338 -36.04 -3.73 -5.26
N ASN A 339 -35.83 -4.46 -4.16
CA ASN A 339 -34.81 -4.14 -3.16
C ASN A 339 -33.46 -4.81 -3.41
N LYS A 340 -33.27 -5.49 -4.53
CA LYS A 340 -32.00 -6.08 -4.93
C LYS A 340 -31.29 -5.22 -5.96
N LEU A 341 -30.01 -5.03 -5.76
CA LEU A 341 -29.12 -4.39 -6.75
C LEU A 341 -27.98 -5.33 -7.14
N THR A 342 -27.52 -5.20 -8.39
CA THR A 342 -26.27 -5.77 -8.86
C THR A 342 -25.22 -4.67 -8.90
N ALA A 343 -24.17 -4.83 -8.10
CA ALA A 343 -23.00 -3.93 -8.06
C ALA A 343 -21.80 -4.60 -8.71
N ARG A 344 -21.13 -3.87 -9.63
CA ARG A 344 -20.03 -4.37 -10.44
C ARG A 344 -18.71 -3.69 -10.07
N TYR A 345 -17.66 -4.48 -9.89
CA TYR A 345 -16.27 -4.03 -9.86
C TYR A 345 -15.88 -3.49 -11.24
N MET A 346 -15.47 -2.25 -11.31
CA MET A 346 -15.20 -1.57 -12.58
C MET A 346 -13.73 -1.54 -12.95
N HIS A 347 -12.82 -1.44 -11.97
CA HIS A 347 -11.39 -1.46 -12.24
C HIS A 347 -10.91 -2.88 -12.60
N HIS A 348 -10.05 -2.97 -13.64
CA HIS A 348 -9.63 -4.26 -14.16
C HIS A 348 -8.77 -5.09 -13.20
N GLN A 349 -8.06 -4.45 -12.26
CA GLN A 349 -7.18 -5.10 -11.27
C GLN A 349 -7.79 -5.21 -9.85
N THR A 350 -8.98 -4.63 -9.61
CA THR A 350 -9.64 -4.69 -8.30
C THR A 350 -11.02 -5.34 -8.44
N PHE A 351 -11.10 -6.64 -8.13
CA PHE A 351 -12.33 -7.44 -8.25
C PHE A 351 -12.17 -8.82 -7.59
N GLY A 352 -13.23 -9.62 -7.60
CA GLY A 352 -13.19 -11.04 -7.28
C GLY A 352 -13.22 -11.38 -5.78
N PHE A 353 -13.63 -10.43 -4.94
CA PHE A 353 -13.82 -10.65 -3.51
C PHE A 353 -15.16 -10.07 -3.04
N LEU A 354 -15.84 -10.75 -2.12
CA LEU A 354 -17.09 -10.26 -1.53
C LEU A 354 -16.76 -9.19 -0.50
N GLY A 355 -17.04 -7.94 -0.85
CA GLY A 355 -16.79 -6.75 -0.01
C GLY A 355 -17.95 -6.31 0.87
N PHE A 356 -19.06 -7.06 0.89
CA PHE A 356 -20.28 -6.75 1.62
C PHE A 356 -20.77 -7.95 2.41
N THR A 357 -21.21 -7.72 3.64
CA THR A 357 -21.81 -8.73 4.52
C THR A 357 -23.09 -8.20 5.13
N GLU A 358 -23.99 -9.11 5.55
CA GLU A 358 -25.22 -8.75 6.26
C GLU A 358 -24.93 -7.80 7.43
N GLY A 359 -25.72 -6.76 7.56
CA GLY A 359 -25.56 -5.71 8.57
C GLY A 359 -24.61 -4.57 8.21
N ASP A 360 -23.85 -4.67 7.12
CA ASP A 360 -22.99 -3.57 6.68
C ASP A 360 -23.83 -2.35 6.24
N THR A 361 -23.36 -1.17 6.58
CA THR A 361 -23.92 0.09 6.06
C THR A 361 -23.24 0.46 4.76
N VAL A 362 -24.01 0.76 3.75
CA VAL A 362 -23.54 1.10 2.40
C VAL A 362 -24.02 2.50 2.03
N SER A 363 -23.13 3.33 1.49
CA SER A 363 -23.50 4.58 0.82
C SER A 363 -23.79 4.34 -0.65
N VAL A 364 -24.81 5.00 -1.17
CA VAL A 364 -25.05 5.17 -2.60
C VAL A 364 -24.61 6.57 -2.98
N THR A 365 -23.67 6.69 -3.91
CA THR A 365 -22.96 7.93 -4.24
C THR A 365 -23.08 8.23 -5.73
N ASP A 366 -23.28 9.49 -6.08
CA ASP A 366 -23.25 9.94 -7.47
C ASP A 366 -21.79 10.03 -7.94
N PRO A 367 -21.38 9.30 -8.98
CA PRO A 367 -19.99 9.28 -9.45
C PRO A 367 -19.53 10.61 -10.07
N ALA A 368 -20.44 11.51 -10.42
CA ALA A 368 -20.07 12.82 -10.97
C ALA A 368 -19.75 13.84 -9.87
N THR A 369 -20.44 13.78 -8.75
CA THR A 369 -20.27 14.69 -7.61
C THR A 369 -19.42 14.10 -6.50
N LEU A 370 -19.35 12.78 -6.40
CA LEU A 370 -18.84 11.99 -5.27
C LEU A 370 -19.57 12.27 -3.96
N LEU A 371 -20.81 12.75 -4.04
CA LEU A 371 -21.67 12.99 -2.88
C LEU A 371 -22.66 11.84 -2.68
N PRO A 372 -22.84 11.35 -1.44
CA PRO A 372 -23.82 10.35 -1.14
C PRO A 372 -25.24 10.87 -1.38
N VAL A 373 -26.08 10.10 -2.08
CA VAL A 373 -27.51 10.37 -2.28
C VAL A 373 -28.38 9.62 -1.28
N GLY A 374 -27.85 8.58 -0.64
CA GLY A 374 -28.55 7.80 0.37
C GLY A 374 -27.69 6.69 0.95
N TYR A 375 -28.26 6.00 1.94
CA TYR A 375 -27.65 4.88 2.64
C TYR A 375 -28.63 3.74 2.77
N PHE A 376 -28.13 2.51 2.86
CA PHE A 376 -28.92 1.33 3.21
C PHE A 376 -28.11 0.35 4.06
N VAL A 377 -28.77 -0.61 4.67
CA VAL A 377 -28.13 -1.74 5.35
C VAL A 377 -28.18 -2.95 4.43
N VAL A 378 -27.13 -3.75 4.41
CA VAL A 378 -27.06 -5.00 3.64
C VAL A 378 -27.89 -6.07 4.34
N GLY A 379 -28.97 -6.54 3.72
CA GLY A 379 -29.74 -7.71 4.20
C GLY A 379 -29.07 -9.01 3.81
N SER A 380 -28.52 -9.08 2.60
CA SER A 380 -27.66 -10.18 2.14
C SER A 380 -26.78 -9.72 0.99
N ALA A 381 -25.65 -10.40 0.80
CA ALA A 381 -24.79 -10.17 -0.35
C ALA A 381 -24.15 -11.47 -0.83
N ARG A 382 -24.06 -11.65 -2.15
CA ARG A 382 -23.35 -12.78 -2.75
C ARG A 382 -22.75 -12.37 -4.09
N MET A 383 -21.59 -12.90 -4.39
CA MET A 383 -21.03 -12.78 -5.73
C MET A 383 -21.81 -13.67 -6.71
N THR A 384 -22.20 -13.11 -7.85
CA THR A 384 -22.81 -13.86 -8.95
C THR A 384 -21.77 -14.34 -9.96
N ASP A 385 -20.68 -13.61 -10.05
CA ASP A 385 -19.45 -13.94 -10.75
C ASP A 385 -18.28 -13.15 -10.14
N GLU A 386 -17.08 -13.23 -10.71
CA GLU A 386 -15.91 -12.55 -10.18
C GLU A 386 -16.02 -11.01 -10.16
N ARG A 387 -16.91 -10.41 -10.95
CA ARG A 387 -17.06 -8.96 -11.03
C ARG A 387 -18.37 -8.43 -10.48
N ASN A 388 -19.38 -9.25 -10.34
CA ASN A 388 -20.72 -8.81 -9.94
C ASN A 388 -21.10 -9.36 -8.57
N THR A 389 -21.66 -8.47 -7.74
CA THR A 389 -22.21 -8.79 -6.43
C THR A 389 -23.68 -8.41 -6.41
N GLU A 390 -24.57 -9.35 -6.13
CA GLU A 390 -25.97 -9.10 -5.81
C GLU A 390 -26.06 -8.71 -4.33
N ILE A 391 -26.70 -7.59 -4.04
CA ILE A 391 -26.90 -7.04 -2.69
C ILE A 391 -28.38 -6.80 -2.47
N THR A 392 -28.93 -7.31 -1.36
CA THR A 392 -30.26 -6.96 -0.89
C THR A 392 -30.17 -5.72 -0.01
N MET A 393 -30.87 -4.67 -0.42
CA MET A 393 -30.95 -3.41 0.33
C MET A 393 -32.05 -3.46 1.38
N GLU A 394 -31.76 -3.07 2.61
CA GLU A 394 -32.73 -2.86 3.66
C GLU A 394 -32.75 -1.40 4.09
N GLY A 395 -33.94 -0.80 4.10
CA GLY A 395 -34.17 0.53 4.65
C GLY A 395 -33.36 1.64 3.95
N PHE A 396 -33.48 1.77 2.62
CA PHE A 396 -32.85 2.90 1.91
C PHE A 396 -33.30 4.24 2.51
N ARG A 397 -32.34 5.05 2.91
CA ARG A 397 -32.53 6.37 3.53
C ARG A 397 -31.84 7.42 2.68
N PRO A 398 -32.59 8.32 2.03
CA PRO A 398 -32.02 9.48 1.34
C PRO A 398 -31.19 10.35 2.29
N VAL A 399 -30.14 10.98 1.76
CA VAL A 399 -29.46 12.07 2.45
C VAL A 399 -30.36 13.31 2.38
N GLU A 400 -30.51 14.01 3.49
CA GLU A 400 -31.31 15.24 3.55
C GLU A 400 -30.77 16.28 2.55
N GLY A 401 -31.68 16.84 1.74
CA GLY A 401 -31.36 17.80 0.69
C GLY A 401 -30.69 17.21 -0.57
N ALA A 402 -30.34 15.93 -0.57
CA ALA A 402 -29.77 15.31 -1.77
C ALA A 402 -30.87 15.01 -2.81
N LYS A 403 -30.54 15.26 -4.09
CA LYS A 403 -31.41 14.89 -5.21
C LYS A 403 -31.23 13.40 -5.51
N VAL A 404 -32.12 12.57 -4.98
CA VAL A 404 -32.13 11.14 -5.31
C VAL A 404 -32.65 10.95 -6.74
N PRO A 405 -31.90 10.28 -7.64
CA PRO A 405 -32.35 10.02 -8.99
C PRO A 405 -33.53 9.03 -9.01
N ALA A 406 -34.36 9.04 -10.05
CA ALA A 406 -35.49 8.13 -10.22
C ALA A 406 -35.06 6.65 -10.26
N SER A 407 -33.83 6.38 -10.64
CA SER A 407 -33.18 5.05 -10.58
C SER A 407 -31.77 5.19 -10.04
N LEU A 408 -31.38 4.29 -9.14
CA LEU A 408 -30.01 4.22 -8.63
C LEU A 408 -29.05 3.53 -9.62
N LYS A 409 -29.51 3.03 -10.77
CA LYS A 409 -28.65 2.48 -11.80
C LYS A 409 -27.65 3.53 -12.28
N GLY A 410 -26.38 3.15 -12.36
CA GLY A 410 -25.29 4.06 -12.70
C GLY A 410 -24.64 4.75 -11.50
N MET A 411 -25.29 4.79 -10.32
CA MET A 411 -24.67 5.22 -9.08
C MET A 411 -23.56 4.24 -8.67
N ILE A 412 -22.72 4.65 -7.75
CA ILE A 412 -21.69 3.80 -7.13
C ILE A 412 -22.04 3.52 -5.68
N VAL A 413 -21.60 2.38 -5.18
CA VAL A 413 -21.79 1.96 -3.79
C VAL A 413 -20.44 1.71 -3.11
N GLU A 414 -20.37 2.09 -1.85
CA GLU A 414 -19.23 1.90 -0.98
C GLU A 414 -19.66 1.34 0.37
N ASN A 415 -18.89 0.39 0.88
CA ASN A 415 -19.11 -0.18 2.20
C ASN A 415 -18.56 0.75 3.31
N ARG A 416 -19.44 1.41 4.04
CA ARG A 416 -19.13 2.37 5.13
C ARG A 416 -18.72 1.70 6.44
N THR A 417 -19.02 0.40 6.61
CA THR A 417 -18.60 -0.39 7.78
C THR A 417 -17.11 -0.74 7.71
N TRP A 418 -16.60 -0.97 6.49
CA TRP A 418 -15.22 -1.32 6.22
C TRP A 418 -14.39 -0.10 5.81
N CYS A 419 -14.37 0.90 6.68
CA CYS A 419 -13.56 2.11 6.57
C CYS A 419 -12.69 2.25 7.83
N PRO A 420 -11.36 2.32 7.73
CA PRO A 420 -10.49 2.35 8.89
C PRO A 420 -10.32 3.75 9.48
N THR A 421 -10.16 3.84 10.79
CA THR A 421 -9.44 4.95 11.42
C THR A 421 -7.96 4.78 11.11
N VAL A 422 -7.26 5.84 10.73
CA VAL A 422 -5.86 5.78 10.27
C VAL A 422 -4.96 6.60 11.17
N SER A 423 -3.81 6.04 11.54
CA SER A 423 -2.73 6.74 12.23
C SER A 423 -1.39 6.43 11.55
N ILE A 424 -0.72 7.46 11.02
CA ILE A 424 0.60 7.33 10.39
C ILE A 424 1.55 8.29 11.10
N THR A 425 2.48 7.73 11.88
CA THR A 425 3.31 8.52 12.79
C THR A 425 4.79 8.14 12.74
N ASN A 426 5.67 9.09 13.09
CA ASN A 426 7.10 8.87 13.32
C ASN A 426 7.83 8.19 12.16
N SER A 427 7.38 8.37 10.93
CA SER A 427 7.86 7.61 9.78
C SER A 427 8.63 8.48 8.78
N TYR A 428 9.53 7.85 8.03
CA TYR A 428 10.42 8.50 7.07
C TYR A 428 10.15 8.02 5.65
N PHE A 429 9.99 8.96 4.72
CA PHE A 429 9.67 8.72 3.31
C PHE A 429 10.68 9.41 2.40
N SER A 430 11.36 8.67 1.53
CA SER A 430 12.32 9.21 0.58
C SER A 430 12.52 8.27 -0.62
N LEU A 431 13.13 8.78 -1.70
CA LEU A 431 13.42 7.98 -2.89
C LEU A 431 12.15 7.31 -3.47
N ILE A 432 11.06 8.05 -3.50
CA ILE A 432 9.74 7.60 -3.94
C ILE A 432 9.47 8.22 -5.30
N PRO A 433 8.92 7.47 -6.28
CA PRO A 433 8.67 7.99 -7.62
C PRO A 433 7.30 8.68 -7.76
N THR A 434 6.43 8.56 -6.78
CA THR A 434 5.03 9.00 -6.78
C THR A 434 4.70 9.77 -5.50
N ARG A 435 3.60 9.44 -4.82
CA ARG A 435 3.15 10.06 -3.56
C ARG A 435 3.78 9.35 -2.36
N GLY A 436 3.90 10.05 -1.25
CA GLY A 436 4.34 9.45 0.02
C GLY A 436 3.20 8.65 0.67
N ILE A 437 2.04 9.26 0.78
CA ILE A 437 0.81 8.68 1.34
C ILE A 437 -0.36 9.04 0.43
N LEU A 438 -1.13 8.03 0.06
CA LEU A 438 -2.48 8.18 -0.47
C LEU A 438 -3.45 7.66 0.60
N VAL A 439 -4.43 8.46 1.02
CA VAL A 439 -5.39 8.05 2.04
C VAL A 439 -6.78 8.57 1.75
N THR A 440 -7.75 7.66 1.73
CA THR A 440 -9.17 7.93 1.58
C THR A 440 -9.95 7.04 2.54
N THR A 441 -10.68 7.64 3.49
CA THR A 441 -11.51 6.91 4.45
C THR A 441 -12.46 7.86 5.17
N TRP A 442 -13.67 7.41 5.46
CA TRP A 442 -14.68 8.16 6.20
C TRP A 442 -14.41 8.26 7.71
N ARG A 443 -13.36 7.64 8.19
CA ARG A 443 -13.01 7.65 9.62
C ARG A 443 -11.86 8.63 9.87
N PRO A 444 -11.64 9.02 11.13
CA PRO A 444 -10.56 9.95 11.45
C PRO A 444 -9.19 9.49 10.95
N VAL A 445 -8.41 10.44 10.45
CA VAL A 445 -7.04 10.24 9.94
C VAL A 445 -6.08 11.15 10.70
N VAL A 446 -5.01 10.59 11.22
CA VAL A 446 -3.90 11.34 11.84
C VAL A 446 -2.60 11.01 11.11
N ILE A 447 -1.96 12.05 10.54
CA ILE A 447 -0.64 11.97 9.90
C ILE A 447 0.27 12.93 10.68
N ARG A 448 1.14 12.39 11.55
CA ARG A 448 1.87 13.21 12.50
C ARG A 448 3.32 12.80 12.68
N ASP A 449 4.20 13.79 12.86
CA ASP A 449 5.62 13.60 13.18
C ASP A 449 6.38 12.77 12.15
N ASN A 450 5.97 12.85 10.86
CA ASN A 450 6.64 12.18 9.76
C ASN A 450 7.61 13.11 9.03
N ARG A 451 8.57 12.54 8.31
CA ARG A 451 9.47 13.27 7.43
C ARG A 451 9.38 12.76 6.00
N PHE A 452 9.07 13.67 5.08
CA PHE A 452 9.00 13.43 3.63
C PHE A 452 10.14 14.16 2.94
N VAL A 453 10.91 13.45 2.12
CA VAL A 453 12.08 14.02 1.44
C VAL A 453 11.98 13.77 -0.06
N LYS A 454 11.96 14.84 -0.84
CA LYS A 454 12.01 14.84 -2.30
C LYS A 454 10.94 13.97 -2.96
N CYS A 455 9.71 13.95 -2.41
CA CYS A 455 8.59 13.33 -3.09
C CYS A 455 8.30 14.09 -4.39
N PRO A 456 8.33 13.44 -5.57
CA PRO A 456 8.19 14.13 -6.86
C PRO A 456 6.73 14.44 -7.24
N MET A 457 5.79 13.83 -6.55
CA MET A 457 4.37 14.17 -6.54
C MET A 457 3.99 14.68 -5.15
N ALA A 458 2.70 14.82 -4.85
CA ALA A 458 2.29 15.21 -3.51
C ALA A 458 2.85 14.28 -2.44
N ALA A 459 3.42 14.82 -1.37
CA ALA A 459 3.85 14.01 -0.24
C ALA A 459 2.66 13.33 0.44
N ILE A 460 1.52 14.03 0.49
CA ILE A 460 0.24 13.50 0.97
C ILE A 460 -0.84 13.83 -0.08
N LEU A 461 -1.50 12.78 -0.58
CA LEU A 461 -2.67 12.92 -1.45
C LEU A 461 -3.92 12.41 -0.71
N ILE A 462 -4.94 13.25 -0.66
CA ILE A 462 -6.30 12.89 -0.25
C ILE A 462 -7.18 12.98 -1.49
N ALA A 463 -7.69 11.85 -1.93
CA ALA A 463 -8.52 11.72 -3.11
C ALA A 463 -9.87 11.03 -2.78
N ASP A 464 -10.64 10.76 -3.75
CA ASP A 464 -11.78 9.83 -3.82
C ASP A 464 -12.09 9.68 -5.30
N ASP A 465 -12.22 8.45 -5.79
CA ASP A 465 -12.36 8.16 -7.22
C ASP A 465 -13.48 7.16 -7.50
N GLY A 466 -14.51 7.62 -8.17
CA GLY A 466 -15.64 6.78 -8.61
C GLY A 466 -15.65 6.46 -10.10
N ARG A 467 -14.53 6.66 -10.85
CA ARG A 467 -14.54 6.63 -12.32
C ARG A 467 -13.34 5.95 -12.96
N SER A 468 -12.16 6.02 -12.37
CA SER A 468 -10.92 5.49 -12.95
C SER A 468 -10.40 4.28 -12.15
N TRP A 469 -9.87 4.48 -10.97
CA TRP A 469 -9.40 3.42 -10.09
C TRP A 469 -10.50 2.83 -9.20
N PHE A 470 -11.57 3.58 -8.99
CA PHE A 470 -12.66 3.21 -8.08
C PHE A 470 -12.18 2.99 -6.64
N GLU A 471 -11.14 3.71 -6.26
CA GLU A 471 -10.64 3.77 -4.89
C GLU A 471 -11.48 4.75 -4.09
N SER A 472 -12.28 4.24 -3.15
CA SER A 472 -13.32 4.99 -2.47
C SER A 472 -12.90 5.54 -1.12
N GLY A 473 -13.58 6.58 -0.70
CA GLY A 473 -13.60 7.13 0.63
C GLY A 473 -13.40 8.64 0.66
N ALA A 474 -14.47 9.39 0.75
CA ALA A 474 -14.36 10.78 1.18
C ALA A 474 -13.77 10.82 2.60
N VAL A 475 -13.02 11.86 2.95
CA VAL A 475 -12.44 11.98 4.29
C VAL A 475 -13.25 12.94 5.17
N GLU A 476 -13.34 12.58 6.44
CA GLU A 476 -13.87 13.42 7.51
C GLU A 476 -12.91 13.40 8.71
N ASN A 477 -12.60 14.59 9.27
CA ASN A 477 -11.73 14.72 10.45
C ASN A 477 -10.29 14.24 10.23
N VAL A 478 -9.57 14.94 9.36
CA VAL A 478 -8.14 14.70 9.08
C VAL A 478 -7.27 15.69 9.85
N THR A 479 -6.23 15.18 10.50
CA THR A 479 -5.19 15.99 11.14
C THR A 479 -3.83 15.66 10.54
N ILE A 480 -3.17 16.66 9.97
CA ILE A 480 -1.80 16.61 9.44
C ILE A 480 -0.96 17.57 10.27
N SER A 481 -0.12 17.06 11.19
CA SER A 481 0.56 17.92 12.14
C SER A 481 1.99 17.48 12.48
N GLY A 482 2.86 18.45 12.77
CA GLY A 482 4.24 18.18 13.21
C GLY A 482 5.13 17.51 12.14
N ASN A 483 4.67 17.41 10.88
CA ASN A 483 5.45 16.76 9.83
C ASN A 483 6.51 17.70 9.25
N VAL A 484 7.58 17.12 8.70
CA VAL A 484 8.62 17.84 7.96
C VAL A 484 8.55 17.42 6.48
N PHE A 485 8.35 18.40 5.61
CA PHE A 485 8.36 18.22 4.14
C PHE A 485 9.60 18.90 3.57
N GLU A 486 10.54 18.13 3.04
CA GLU A 486 11.82 18.64 2.55
C GLU A 486 11.93 18.43 1.04
N GLN A 487 12.05 19.52 0.28
CA GLN A 487 12.23 19.53 -1.18
C GLN A 487 11.18 18.70 -1.94
N CYS A 488 9.97 18.54 -1.39
CA CYS A 488 8.86 17.87 -2.05
C CYS A 488 8.31 18.73 -3.18
N SER A 489 7.76 18.09 -4.22
CA SER A 489 7.12 18.79 -5.34
C SER A 489 5.76 19.38 -4.96
N ASN A 490 5.33 20.40 -5.68
CA ASN A 490 4.06 21.07 -5.50
C ASN A 490 2.91 20.41 -6.30
N PRO A 491 1.70 20.38 -5.73
CA PRO A 491 1.40 20.74 -4.35
C PRO A 491 1.97 19.70 -3.37
N VAL A 492 2.57 20.16 -2.27
CA VAL A 492 3.16 19.27 -1.26
C VAL A 492 2.09 18.42 -0.57
N ILE A 493 0.97 19.05 -0.22
CA ILE A 493 -0.26 18.38 0.24
C ILE A 493 -1.32 18.68 -0.82
N SER A 494 -1.94 17.64 -1.33
CA SER A 494 -2.99 17.72 -2.34
C SER A 494 -4.28 17.09 -1.82
N ILE A 495 -5.33 17.87 -1.74
CA ILE A 495 -6.68 17.41 -1.43
C ILE A 495 -7.48 17.58 -2.72
N ALA A 496 -7.69 16.49 -3.45
CA ALA A 496 -8.15 16.53 -4.82
C ALA A 496 -9.04 15.32 -5.19
N PRO A 497 -10.32 15.30 -4.75
CA PRO A 497 -11.24 14.27 -5.18
C PRO A 497 -11.51 14.36 -6.69
N GLU A 498 -11.79 13.23 -7.35
CA GLU A 498 -11.99 13.16 -8.81
C GLU A 498 -13.45 13.47 -9.25
N ASN A 499 -14.18 14.27 -8.46
CA ASN A 499 -15.50 14.76 -8.84
C ASN A 499 -15.42 15.73 -10.03
N VAL A 500 -16.31 15.56 -11.02
CA VAL A 500 -16.37 16.41 -12.23
C VAL A 500 -17.38 17.54 -12.11
N LEU A 501 -18.34 17.41 -11.20
CA LEU A 501 -19.30 18.46 -10.84
C LEU A 501 -18.95 18.96 -9.45
N SER A 502 -18.17 20.04 -9.39
CA SER A 502 -17.63 20.57 -8.13
C SER A 502 -18.58 21.51 -7.38
N ASP A 503 -19.62 22.02 -8.05
CA ASP A 503 -20.53 23.04 -7.48
C ASP A 503 -21.72 22.42 -6.72
N ALA A 504 -21.84 21.09 -6.73
CA ALA A 504 -22.95 20.38 -6.08
C ALA A 504 -22.79 20.24 -4.56
N GLY A 505 -21.61 20.48 -4.02
CA GLY A 505 -21.29 20.34 -2.60
C GLY A 505 -19.83 19.96 -2.37
N TYR A 506 -19.48 19.62 -1.14
CA TYR A 506 -18.11 19.35 -0.73
C TYR A 506 -17.93 17.86 -0.44
N VAL A 507 -16.94 17.24 -1.09
CA VAL A 507 -16.63 15.80 -0.94
C VAL A 507 -16.02 15.53 0.42
N HIS A 508 -15.02 16.34 0.80
CA HIS A 508 -14.26 16.17 2.03
C HIS A 508 -14.67 17.17 3.12
N ARG A 509 -14.40 16.82 4.39
CA ARG A 509 -14.77 17.65 5.55
C ARG A 509 -13.70 17.69 6.63
N ASN A 510 -13.62 18.82 7.36
CA ASN A 510 -12.86 18.98 8.59
C ASN A 510 -11.38 18.55 8.47
N ILE A 511 -10.61 19.21 7.61
CA ILE A 511 -9.19 18.93 7.41
C ILE A 511 -8.35 20.01 8.08
N THR A 512 -7.48 19.61 9.00
CA THR A 512 -6.61 20.48 9.78
C THR A 512 -5.14 20.18 9.47
N VAL A 513 -4.40 21.20 9.04
CA VAL A 513 -2.96 21.13 8.73
C VAL A 513 -2.24 22.12 9.63
N THR A 514 -1.54 21.64 10.68
CA THR A 514 -0.98 22.50 11.72
C THR A 514 0.44 22.10 12.11
N ASP A 515 1.22 23.10 12.51
CA ASP A 515 2.55 22.91 13.10
C ASP A 515 3.54 22.11 12.24
N ASN A 516 3.32 22.06 10.91
CA ASN A 516 4.25 21.40 10.00
C ASN A 516 5.38 22.34 9.58
N THR A 517 6.50 21.75 9.17
CA THR A 517 7.66 22.48 8.63
C THR A 517 7.86 22.10 7.17
N PHE A 518 7.86 23.09 6.29
CA PHE A 518 8.15 22.96 4.87
C PHE A 518 9.54 23.55 4.58
N ILE A 519 10.45 22.74 4.04
CA ILE A 519 11.80 23.15 3.67
C ILE A 519 11.94 23.05 2.15
N SER A 520 11.99 24.19 1.46
CA SER A 520 12.04 24.21 -0.01
C SER A 520 12.66 25.50 -0.52
N ASP A 521 13.52 25.40 -1.55
CA ASP A 521 14.08 26.57 -2.21
C ASP A 521 13.12 27.19 -3.25
N ARG A 522 11.93 26.62 -3.39
CA ARG A 522 10.82 27.14 -4.20
C ARG A 522 9.62 27.43 -3.31
N PRO A 523 8.73 28.38 -3.67
CA PRO A 523 7.48 28.60 -2.96
C PRO A 523 6.72 27.28 -2.75
N VAL A 524 6.20 27.07 -1.54
CA VAL A 524 5.48 25.86 -1.15
C VAL A 524 4.01 26.03 -1.49
N ARG A 525 3.43 25.08 -2.22
CA ARG A 525 2.03 25.12 -2.66
C ARG A 525 1.21 24.02 -1.99
N ILE A 526 0.04 24.39 -1.49
CA ILE A 526 -0.97 23.50 -0.90
C ILE A 526 -2.20 23.53 -1.79
N GLY A 527 -2.64 22.37 -2.28
CA GLY A 527 -3.84 22.23 -3.11
C GLY A 527 -5.03 21.75 -2.29
N VAL A 528 -6.16 22.48 -2.39
CA VAL A 528 -7.39 22.15 -1.65
C VAL A 528 -8.58 22.32 -2.58
N ARG A 529 -9.30 21.22 -2.83
CA ARG A 529 -10.50 21.23 -3.65
C ARG A 529 -11.61 20.42 -3.00
N SER A 530 -12.83 20.97 -3.03
CA SER A 530 -14.06 20.33 -2.58
C SER A 530 -14.03 19.94 -1.10
N VAL A 531 -13.66 20.90 -0.23
CA VAL A 531 -13.57 20.73 1.22
C VAL A 531 -14.47 21.70 1.96
N ASP A 532 -15.26 21.20 2.90
CA ASP A 532 -15.97 22.00 3.90
C ASP A 532 -15.22 21.92 5.24
N GLY A 533 -14.69 23.06 5.71
CA GLY A 533 -13.87 23.12 6.92
C GLY A 533 -12.39 22.75 6.67
N PHE A 534 -11.63 23.68 6.14
CA PHE A 534 -10.17 23.56 6.01
C PHE A 534 -9.47 24.55 6.93
N THR A 535 -8.58 24.06 7.78
CA THR A 535 -7.75 24.90 8.66
C THR A 535 -6.27 24.68 8.40
N PHE A 536 -5.53 25.77 8.15
CA PHE A 536 -4.08 25.74 7.96
C PHE A 536 -3.46 26.81 8.86
N SER A 537 -2.73 26.40 9.94
CA SER A 537 -2.20 27.34 10.93
C SER A 537 -0.96 26.79 11.65
N GLY A 538 -0.13 27.69 12.19
CA GLY A 538 1.07 27.32 12.95
C GLY A 538 2.18 26.70 12.10
N ASN A 539 2.02 26.60 10.79
CA ASN A 539 3.00 25.99 9.90
C ASN A 539 4.17 26.94 9.62
N ARG A 540 5.31 26.39 9.28
CA ARG A 540 6.53 27.13 8.96
C ARG A 540 7.05 26.73 7.60
N ALA A 541 7.42 27.73 6.76
CA ALA A 541 8.08 27.47 5.49
C ALA A 541 9.42 28.23 5.44
N ARG A 542 10.47 27.53 5.03
CA ARG A 542 11.81 28.09 4.89
C ARG A 542 12.60 27.43 3.78
N THR A 543 13.61 28.13 3.27
CA THR A 543 14.61 27.55 2.37
C THR A 543 15.52 26.55 3.12
N ILE A 544 16.36 25.82 2.39
CA ILE A 544 17.42 24.99 2.99
C ILE A 544 18.37 25.86 3.84
N SER A 545 18.67 27.07 3.40
CA SER A 545 19.52 28.03 4.14
C SER A 545 18.84 28.64 5.36
N GLY A 546 17.54 28.38 5.57
CA GLY A 546 16.79 28.87 6.74
C GLY A 546 16.01 30.17 6.52
N THR A 547 16.09 30.80 5.34
CA THR A 547 15.32 32.00 5.01
C THR A 547 13.82 31.67 4.95
N PRO A 548 12.92 32.49 5.51
CA PRO A 548 11.48 32.27 5.34
C PRO A 548 11.08 32.13 3.88
N GLN A 549 10.16 31.21 3.61
CA GLN A 549 9.66 30.89 2.27
C GLN A 549 8.15 31.12 2.19
N GLU A 550 7.68 31.44 1.00
CA GLU A 550 6.26 31.71 0.75
C GLU A 550 5.41 30.44 0.75
N LEU A 551 4.23 30.53 1.37
CA LEU A 551 3.17 29.52 1.34
C LEU A 551 2.06 29.98 0.39
N LEU A 552 1.84 29.23 -0.65
CA LEU A 552 0.82 29.49 -1.68
C LEU A 552 -0.32 28.46 -1.57
N PHE A 553 -1.53 28.89 -1.85
CA PHE A 553 -2.73 28.08 -1.72
C PHE A 553 -3.51 28.07 -3.03
N ASP A 554 -3.75 26.87 -3.56
CA ASP A 554 -4.68 26.63 -4.67
C ASP A 554 -5.99 26.07 -4.10
N ILE A 555 -6.90 26.98 -3.72
CA ILE A 555 -8.17 26.62 -3.07
C ILE A 555 -9.31 26.85 -4.06
N SER A 556 -10.11 25.79 -4.30
CA SER A 556 -11.29 25.89 -5.17
C SER A 556 -12.44 25.03 -4.63
N SER A 557 -13.68 25.43 -4.96
CA SER A 557 -14.91 24.71 -4.59
C SER A 557 -14.93 24.27 -3.12
N SER A 558 -14.48 25.15 -2.19
CA SER A 558 -14.33 24.84 -0.78
C SER A 558 -14.96 25.95 0.08
N ALA A 559 -15.40 25.58 1.29
CA ALA A 559 -16.01 26.50 2.24
C ALA A 559 -15.37 26.39 3.63
N ASN A 560 -15.70 27.34 4.51
CA ASN A 560 -15.21 27.40 5.90
C ASN A 560 -13.68 27.24 5.99
N VAL A 561 -12.97 28.01 5.15
CA VAL A 561 -11.51 27.97 5.05
C VAL A 561 -10.90 28.96 6.04
N THR A 562 -10.01 28.48 6.91
CA THR A 562 -9.26 29.30 7.87
C THR A 562 -7.77 29.19 7.59
N LEU A 563 -7.15 30.28 7.16
CA LEU A 563 -5.71 30.43 7.01
C LEU A 563 -5.19 31.28 8.19
N GLY A 564 -4.74 30.61 9.25
CA GLY A 564 -4.23 31.26 10.45
C GLY A 564 -2.78 31.75 10.31
N GLN A 565 -2.17 32.16 11.42
CA GLN A 565 -0.77 32.59 11.41
C GLN A 565 0.16 31.44 11.04
N ASN A 566 1.03 31.68 10.05
CA ASN A 566 2.11 30.79 9.60
C ASN A 566 3.41 31.59 9.54
N ARG A 567 4.57 30.94 9.60
CA ARG A 567 5.88 31.60 9.65
C ARG A 567 6.82 31.06 8.60
#